data_a0f2a846af793af69a76feafc164db08
#
_entry.id   a0f2a846af793af69a76feafc164db08
#
_cell.length_a   1.000
_cell.length_b   1.000
_cell.length_c   1.000
_cell.angle_alpha   90.00
_cell.angle_beta   90.00
_cell.angle_gamma   90.00
#
_symmetry.space_group_name_H-M   'P 1'
#
loop_
_entity.id
_entity.type
_entity.pdbx_description
1 polymer ?
#
loop_
_entity_poly.entity_id
_entity_poly.type
_entity_poly.pdbx_seq_one_letter_code
_entity_poly.pdbx_strand_id
1 'polypeptide(L)'
;MFTISRRSLLSLGLTATSSLAGCSRSSKGGPLFGGLLDASGTRRSLSGRTISKPSYSVVYASYPGEPAPVKEFNYSQMDLAYLRQEVEYLGAEQPGTVVVDPASRHLYFVEAPGRAIRYGVGVGREGFGWSGTAKINMRRSWPDWVPPKEMVARDPGIRAQLVSTSRGKGVPGGPTSPLGARAMYLFADGRDTGYRIHGTTEPETIGTNVSSGCIRMVNQDVIHLYQRARGNPGLRLVVTTPHP
;
A
#
# COMPACT_ATOMS: atom_id res chain seq x y z
N MET A 1 -55.43 -35.59 -54.25
CA MET A 1 -56.11 -36.89 -54.37
C MET A 1 -55.57 -37.78 -53.26
N PHE A 2 -56.54 -38.21 -52.39
CA PHE A 2 -56.41 -39.27 -51.38
C PHE A 2 -55.31 -39.24 -50.31
N THR A 3 -55.53 -39.48 -49.10
CA THR A 3 -56.56 -39.66 -48.08
C THR A 3 -55.84 -40.16 -46.82
N ILE A 4 -56.10 -39.52 -45.71
CA ILE A 4 -56.38 -39.97 -44.34
C ILE A 4 -55.94 -41.43 -43.99
N SER A 5 -55.21 -41.58 -42.81
CA SER A 5 -55.76 -42.40 -41.73
C SER A 5 -55.02 -42.19 -40.39
N ARG A 6 -55.85 -42.12 -39.38
CA ARG A 6 -55.59 -42.03 -37.92
C ARG A 6 -55.19 -43.40 -37.33
N ARG A 7 -54.51 -43.38 -36.24
CA ARG A 7 -54.80 -44.07 -34.92
C ARG A 7 -53.45 -44.24 -34.17
N SER A 8 -53.29 -43.72 -33.07
CA SER A 8 -53.74 -43.89 -31.69
C SER A 8 -52.74 -44.63 -30.80
N LEU A 9 -52.34 -43.95 -29.72
CA LEU A 9 -52.11 -44.44 -28.36
C LEU A 9 -50.86 -45.35 -28.09
N LEU A 10 -49.92 -44.89 -27.28
CA LEU A 10 -49.80 -45.24 -25.85
C LEU A 10 -48.62 -44.58 -25.20
N SER A 11 -48.89 -44.07 -24.06
CA SER A 11 -47.97 -43.46 -23.08
C SER A 11 -46.94 -44.44 -22.53
N LEU A 12 -45.69 -43.99 -22.34
CA LEU A 12 -44.87 -44.47 -21.26
C LEU A 12 -43.91 -43.35 -20.86
N GLY A 13 -44.00 -42.99 -19.61
CA GLY A 13 -43.14 -41.95 -19.05
C GLY A 13 -41.70 -42.42 -18.90
N LEU A 14 -40.78 -41.52 -19.20
CA LEU A 14 -39.39 -41.67 -18.82
C LEU A 14 -38.91 -40.34 -18.24
N THR A 15 -38.64 -40.35 -16.96
CA THR A 15 -38.07 -39.26 -16.18
C THR A 15 -36.68 -38.92 -16.74
N ALA A 16 -36.58 -37.78 -17.41
CA ALA A 16 -35.28 -37.23 -17.80
C ALA A 16 -34.72 -36.40 -16.64
N THR A 17 -33.73 -36.94 -15.99
CA THR A 17 -32.86 -36.18 -15.06
C THR A 17 -32.08 -35.15 -15.85
N SER A 18 -32.44 -33.88 -15.69
CA SER A 18 -31.73 -32.75 -16.27
C SER A 18 -30.39 -32.55 -15.53
N SER A 19 -29.31 -33.02 -16.11
CA SER A 19 -27.95 -32.65 -15.72
C SER A 19 -27.74 -31.17 -16.09
N LEU A 20 -27.79 -30.30 -15.09
CA LEU A 20 -27.34 -28.92 -15.23
C LEU A 20 -25.82 -28.92 -15.43
N ALA A 21 -25.38 -28.89 -16.66
CA ALA A 21 -24.00 -28.53 -17.02
C ALA A 21 -23.80 -27.06 -16.66
N GLY A 22 -23.18 -26.82 -15.50
CA GLY A 22 -22.75 -25.51 -15.09
C GLY A 22 -21.71 -25.01 -16.08
N CYS A 23 -22.05 -24.08 -16.95
CA CYS A 23 -21.10 -23.27 -17.69
C CYS A 23 -20.31 -22.44 -16.69
N SER A 24 -19.11 -22.89 -16.38
CA SER A 24 -18.09 -22.08 -15.73
C SER A 24 -17.77 -20.90 -16.64
N ARG A 25 -18.40 -19.76 -16.38
CA ARG A 25 -17.97 -18.48 -16.93
C ARG A 25 -16.64 -18.13 -16.26
N SER A 26 -15.55 -18.29 -17.02
CA SER A 26 -14.27 -17.68 -16.71
C SER A 26 -14.48 -16.17 -16.59
N SER A 27 -14.61 -15.67 -15.38
CA SER A 27 -14.64 -14.25 -15.09
C SER A 27 -13.22 -13.70 -15.29
N LYS A 28 -13.01 -13.01 -16.40
CA LYS A 28 -11.86 -12.14 -16.60
C LYS A 28 -11.81 -11.13 -15.44
N GLY A 29 -10.70 -11.18 -14.68
CA GLY A 29 -10.13 -10.12 -13.87
C GLY A 29 -11.09 -9.05 -13.31
N GLY A 30 -11.90 -9.39 -12.31
CA GLY A 30 -12.44 -8.41 -11.39
C GLY A 30 -11.35 -7.99 -10.37
N PRO A 31 -11.46 -6.82 -9.75
CA PRO A 31 -10.45 -6.33 -8.85
C PRO A 31 -10.23 -7.30 -7.68
N LEU A 32 -8.96 -7.57 -7.37
CA LEU A 32 -8.47 -8.50 -6.34
C LEU A 32 -8.87 -8.12 -4.89
N PHE A 33 -9.86 -7.27 -4.70
CA PHE A 33 -10.27 -6.71 -3.41
C PHE A 33 -11.40 -7.49 -2.70
N GLY A 34 -11.89 -8.58 -3.29
CA GLY A 34 -13.03 -9.35 -2.74
C GLY A 34 -12.76 -10.13 -1.45
N GLY A 35 -11.57 -10.04 -0.84
CA GLY A 35 -11.17 -10.82 0.33
C GLY A 35 -11.04 -10.06 1.64
N LEU A 36 -11.27 -8.76 1.66
CA LEU A 36 -11.04 -7.91 2.84
C LEU A 36 -12.23 -7.82 3.82
N LEU A 37 -13.38 -8.36 3.45
CA LEU A 37 -14.54 -8.46 4.33
C LEU A 37 -14.79 -9.92 4.68
N ASP A 38 -15.17 -10.18 5.91
CA ASP A 38 -15.70 -11.48 6.33
C ASP A 38 -17.17 -11.65 5.89
N ALA A 39 -17.77 -12.81 6.18
CA ALA A 39 -19.15 -13.10 5.83
C ALA A 39 -20.18 -12.17 6.52
N SER A 40 -19.79 -11.41 7.52
CA SER A 40 -20.61 -10.41 8.22
C SER A 40 -20.43 -9.00 7.65
N GLY A 41 -19.59 -8.83 6.63
CA GLY A 41 -19.24 -7.51 6.10
C GLY A 41 -18.20 -6.76 6.94
N THR A 42 -17.64 -7.40 7.98
CA THR A 42 -16.60 -6.81 8.81
C THR A 42 -15.25 -6.89 8.12
N ARG A 43 -14.46 -5.84 8.23
CA ARG A 43 -13.13 -5.79 7.64
C ARG A 43 -12.18 -6.78 8.30
N ARG A 44 -11.62 -7.67 7.50
CA ARG A 44 -10.58 -8.59 7.96
C ARG A 44 -9.25 -7.86 8.10
N SER A 45 -8.56 -8.08 9.22
CA SER A 45 -7.17 -7.65 9.38
C SER A 45 -6.28 -8.36 8.35
N LEU A 46 -5.31 -7.63 7.79
CA LEU A 46 -4.26 -8.23 6.95
C LEU A 46 -3.14 -8.89 7.76
N SER A 47 -3.10 -8.68 9.08
CA SER A 47 -2.14 -9.35 9.96
C SER A 47 -2.81 -10.16 11.04
N GLY A 48 -2.29 -11.37 11.25
CA GLY A 48 -2.54 -12.20 12.43
C GLY A 48 -1.55 -11.87 13.56
N ARG A 49 -1.03 -12.90 14.21
CA ARG A 49 -0.08 -12.77 15.33
C ARG A 49 1.26 -12.17 14.89
N THR A 50 1.94 -11.50 15.80
CA THR A 50 3.35 -11.14 15.64
C THR A 50 4.20 -12.41 15.72
N ILE A 51 5.04 -12.62 14.69
CA ILE A 51 6.00 -13.74 14.62
C ILE A 51 7.26 -13.36 15.38
N SER A 52 7.83 -12.18 15.06
CA SER A 52 9.03 -11.68 15.72
C SER A 52 9.04 -10.15 15.81
N LYS A 53 9.79 -9.65 16.79
CA LYS A 53 10.09 -8.23 16.97
C LYS A 53 11.60 -8.05 16.91
N PRO A 54 12.12 -7.11 16.11
CA PRO A 54 13.54 -6.80 16.16
C PRO A 54 13.90 -6.11 17.48
N SER A 55 15.19 -6.05 17.79
CA SER A 55 15.65 -5.15 18.84
C SER A 55 15.43 -3.70 18.42
N TYR A 56 14.48 -3.01 19.03
CA TYR A 56 14.10 -1.65 18.64
C TYR A 56 15.22 -0.65 18.88
N SER A 57 16.04 -0.84 19.91
CA SER A 57 17.24 -0.02 20.16
C SER A 57 18.28 -0.13 19.03
N VAL A 58 18.28 -1.23 18.28
CA VAL A 58 19.19 -1.42 17.14
C VAL A 58 18.58 -0.85 15.87
N VAL A 59 17.33 -1.21 15.57
CA VAL A 59 16.71 -0.87 14.28
C VAL A 59 16.29 0.60 14.17
N TYR A 60 16.10 1.27 15.30
CA TYR A 60 15.76 2.69 15.38
C TYR A 60 16.93 3.57 15.87
N ALA A 61 18.13 3.00 16.00
CA ALA A 61 19.34 3.77 16.25
C ALA A 61 19.61 4.82 15.15
N SER A 62 20.53 5.73 15.44
CA SER A 62 20.99 6.70 14.43
C SER A 62 21.75 6.01 13.30
N TYR A 63 21.63 6.54 12.06
CA TYR A 63 22.41 6.11 10.90
C TYR A 63 23.35 7.22 10.46
N PRO A 64 24.55 7.32 11.06
CA PRO A 64 25.50 8.41 10.77
C PRO A 64 26.15 8.30 9.39
N GLY A 65 26.21 7.11 8.80
CA GLY A 65 26.80 6.84 7.48
C GLY A 65 25.93 7.22 6.28
N GLU A 66 24.72 7.75 6.50
CA GLU A 66 23.89 8.29 5.43
C GLU A 66 24.43 9.65 4.94
N PRO A 67 24.16 10.05 3.67
CA PRO A 67 24.56 11.37 3.15
C PRO A 67 24.09 12.55 4.01
N ALA A 68 22.94 12.39 4.68
CA ALA A 68 22.50 13.23 5.76
C ALA A 68 22.17 12.35 6.96
N PRO A 69 22.67 12.67 8.18
CA PRO A 69 22.50 11.82 9.34
C PRO A 69 21.01 11.57 9.67
N VAL A 70 20.63 10.31 9.84
CA VAL A 70 19.34 9.96 10.40
C VAL A 70 19.51 9.88 11.91
N LYS A 71 18.77 10.74 12.62
CA LYS A 71 18.79 10.73 14.10
C LYS A 71 18.14 9.47 14.63
N GLU A 72 18.52 9.07 15.83
CA GLU A 72 17.82 8.04 16.59
C GLU A 72 16.33 8.40 16.70
N PHE A 73 15.47 7.39 16.51
CA PHE A 73 14.04 7.55 16.70
C PHE A 73 13.65 7.06 18.10
N ASN A 74 13.01 7.94 18.87
CA ASN A 74 12.48 7.60 20.18
C ASN A 74 11.22 6.75 20.06
N TYR A 75 11.40 5.45 19.86
CA TYR A 75 10.32 4.48 19.67
C TYR A 75 9.47 4.25 20.93
N SER A 76 9.94 4.66 22.12
CA SER A 76 9.19 4.47 23.38
C SER A 76 7.91 5.32 23.44
N GLN A 77 7.83 6.37 22.63
CA GLN A 77 6.67 7.26 22.55
C GLN A 77 5.65 6.81 21.48
N MET A 78 5.94 5.75 20.74
CA MET A 78 5.04 5.24 19.70
C MET A 78 4.35 3.97 20.16
N ASP A 79 3.07 3.82 19.80
CA ASP A 79 2.36 2.56 20.01
C ASP A 79 3.10 1.40 19.32
N LEU A 80 3.31 0.32 20.06
CA LEU A 80 3.98 -0.88 19.57
C LEU A 80 3.35 -1.45 18.30
N ALA A 81 2.06 -1.20 18.06
CA ALA A 81 1.37 -1.61 16.85
C ALA A 81 2.00 -0.97 15.59
N TYR A 82 2.57 0.23 15.69
CA TYR A 82 3.17 0.96 14.57
C TYR A 82 4.68 0.77 14.45
N LEU A 83 5.31 0.10 15.40
CA LEU A 83 6.71 -0.28 15.27
C LEU A 83 6.87 -1.47 14.32
N ARG A 84 8.01 -1.54 13.63
CA ARG A 84 8.33 -2.62 12.68
C ARG A 84 8.30 -3.99 13.35
N GLN A 85 7.56 -4.91 12.74
CA GLN A 85 7.41 -6.29 13.23
C GLN A 85 7.29 -7.25 12.06
N GLU A 86 7.73 -8.49 12.26
CA GLU A 86 7.37 -9.60 11.40
C GLU A 86 6.05 -10.19 11.89
N VAL A 87 5.09 -10.36 10.99
CA VAL A 87 3.73 -10.80 11.31
C VAL A 87 3.27 -11.92 10.40
N GLU A 88 2.34 -12.71 10.89
CA GLU A 88 1.53 -13.57 10.06
C GLU A 88 0.71 -12.71 9.11
N TYR A 89 0.83 -12.96 7.80
CA TYR A 89 0.14 -12.22 6.75
C TYR A 89 -1.06 -12.99 6.23
N LEU A 90 -2.24 -12.41 6.34
CA LEU A 90 -3.52 -13.04 6.01
C LEU A 90 -4.07 -12.63 4.65
N GLY A 91 -3.37 -11.76 3.92
CA GLY A 91 -3.72 -11.37 2.55
C GLY A 91 -3.29 -12.42 1.52
N ALA A 92 -3.75 -12.24 0.29
CA ALA A 92 -3.49 -13.16 -0.83
C ALA A 92 -2.34 -12.69 -1.74
N GLU A 93 -1.70 -11.58 -1.43
CA GLU A 93 -0.67 -11.00 -2.29
C GLU A 93 0.61 -11.83 -2.27
N GLN A 94 1.24 -11.88 -3.45
CA GLN A 94 2.45 -12.67 -3.65
C GLN A 94 3.67 -12.05 -2.94
N PRO A 95 4.66 -12.86 -2.57
CA PRO A 95 5.95 -12.39 -2.06
C PRO A 95 6.56 -11.31 -2.97
N GLY A 96 7.19 -10.32 -2.36
CA GLY A 96 7.71 -9.16 -3.06
C GLY A 96 6.68 -8.05 -3.31
N THR A 97 5.43 -8.19 -2.87
CA THR A 97 4.42 -7.12 -2.96
C THR A 97 4.49 -6.20 -1.74
N VAL A 98 4.35 -4.90 -1.97
CA VAL A 98 4.06 -3.92 -0.92
C VAL A 98 2.55 -3.73 -0.84
N VAL A 99 1.97 -3.87 0.34
CA VAL A 99 0.53 -3.65 0.57
C VAL A 99 0.36 -2.55 1.59
N VAL A 100 -0.40 -1.52 1.24
CA VAL A 100 -0.76 -0.44 2.16
C VAL A 100 -2.21 -0.61 2.57
N ASP A 101 -2.45 -0.64 3.86
CA ASP A 101 -3.76 -0.64 4.47
C ASP A 101 -3.99 0.69 5.21
N PRO A 102 -4.61 1.69 4.54
CA PRO A 102 -4.80 2.99 5.13
C PRO A 102 -5.68 2.99 6.38
N ALA A 103 -6.66 2.11 6.45
CA ALA A 103 -7.57 2.08 7.59
C ALA A 103 -6.90 1.58 8.88
N SER A 104 -6.00 0.62 8.80
CA SER A 104 -5.20 0.19 9.95
C SER A 104 -3.91 1.00 10.11
N ARG A 105 -3.57 1.87 9.14
CA ARG A 105 -2.34 2.66 9.09
C ARG A 105 -1.09 1.79 9.13
N HIS A 106 -1.14 0.71 8.36
CA HIS A 106 -0.04 -0.23 8.21
C HIS A 106 0.39 -0.37 6.75
N LEU A 107 1.67 -0.64 6.58
CA LEU A 107 2.26 -1.09 5.33
C LEU A 107 2.89 -2.47 5.57
N TYR A 108 2.67 -3.38 4.63
CA TYR A 108 3.20 -4.73 4.66
C TYR A 108 4.14 -4.93 3.48
N PHE A 109 5.32 -5.47 3.73
CA PHE A 109 6.17 -6.07 2.72
C PHE A 109 6.03 -7.58 2.81
N VAL A 110 5.37 -8.20 1.84
CA VAL A 110 5.15 -9.65 1.81
C VAL A 110 6.47 -10.34 1.48
N GLU A 111 7.02 -11.13 2.41
CA GLU A 111 8.31 -11.81 2.25
C GLU A 111 8.14 -13.24 1.73
N ALA A 112 7.13 -13.93 2.24
CA ALA A 112 6.81 -15.30 1.90
C ALA A 112 5.30 -15.52 2.06
N PRO A 113 4.75 -16.63 1.52
CA PRO A 113 3.36 -16.98 1.79
C PRO A 113 3.08 -17.00 3.30
N GLY A 114 2.07 -16.27 3.73
CA GLY A 114 1.68 -16.18 5.13
C GLY A 114 2.61 -15.33 6.02
N ARG A 115 3.59 -14.62 5.48
CA ARG A 115 4.56 -13.82 6.26
C ARG A 115 4.82 -12.46 5.63
N ALA A 116 4.80 -11.42 6.45
CA ALA A 116 5.18 -10.08 6.02
C ALA A 116 5.91 -9.32 7.12
N ILE A 117 6.70 -8.32 6.70
CA ILE A 117 7.13 -7.27 7.60
C ILE A 117 6.06 -6.18 7.60
N ARG A 118 5.56 -5.86 8.75
CA ARG A 118 4.60 -4.78 8.99
C ARG A 118 5.32 -3.54 9.50
N TYR A 119 4.97 -2.39 8.96
CA TYR A 119 5.42 -1.06 9.37
C TYR A 119 4.21 -0.19 9.70
N GLY A 120 4.34 0.71 10.67
CA GLY A 120 3.40 1.79 10.87
C GLY A 120 3.57 2.86 9.79
N VAL A 121 2.46 3.45 9.36
CA VAL A 121 2.47 4.54 8.37
C VAL A 121 1.54 5.69 8.78
N GLY A 122 1.90 6.90 8.37
CA GLY A 122 0.96 8.01 8.29
C GLY A 122 0.37 8.05 6.89
N VAL A 123 -0.93 8.28 6.78
CA VAL A 123 -1.67 8.23 5.51
C VAL A 123 -2.40 9.53 5.22
N GLY A 124 -2.96 9.65 4.01
CA GLY A 124 -3.79 10.79 3.62
C GLY A 124 -5.02 10.94 4.48
N ARG A 125 -5.45 12.20 4.68
CA ARG A 125 -6.76 12.49 5.25
C ARG A 125 -7.85 11.91 4.37
N GLU A 126 -9.02 11.72 4.93
CA GLU A 126 -10.21 11.30 4.19
C GLU A 126 -10.43 12.15 2.93
N GLY A 127 -10.71 11.49 1.80
CA GLY A 127 -10.84 12.16 0.48
C GLY A 127 -9.53 12.46 -0.25
N PHE A 128 -8.35 12.27 0.37
CA PHE A 128 -7.04 12.46 -0.28
C PHE A 128 -6.28 11.14 -0.52
N GLY A 129 -6.89 10.01 -0.20
CA GLY A 129 -6.28 8.70 -0.38
C GLY A 129 -6.46 8.17 -1.80
N TRP A 130 -5.37 7.77 -2.44
CA TRP A 130 -5.42 6.95 -3.63
C TRP A 130 -5.49 5.46 -3.23
N SER A 131 -6.32 4.70 -3.93
CA SER A 131 -6.39 3.24 -3.78
C SER A 131 -6.25 2.57 -5.14
N GLY A 132 -5.74 1.34 -5.16
CA GLY A 132 -5.55 0.61 -6.39
C GLY A 132 -4.23 -0.15 -6.43
N THR A 133 -3.82 -0.53 -7.64
CA THR A 133 -2.54 -1.19 -7.89
C THR A 133 -1.60 -0.24 -8.62
N ALA A 134 -0.38 -0.15 -8.15
CA ALA A 134 0.69 0.64 -8.76
C ALA A 134 2.00 -0.17 -8.83
N LYS A 135 3.00 0.43 -9.46
CA LYS A 135 4.38 -0.04 -9.48
C LYS A 135 5.29 1.01 -8.88
N ILE A 136 6.28 0.57 -8.10
CA ILE A 136 7.37 1.44 -7.64
C ILE A 136 8.44 1.47 -8.73
N ASN A 137 8.36 2.43 -9.65
CA ASN A 137 9.28 2.51 -10.79
C ASN A 137 10.46 3.44 -10.56
N MET A 138 10.34 4.38 -9.63
CA MET A 138 11.42 5.32 -9.32
C MET A 138 11.65 5.38 -7.83
N ARG A 139 12.93 5.48 -7.44
CA ARG A 139 13.37 5.55 -6.06
C ARG A 139 14.43 6.63 -5.93
N ARG A 140 14.43 7.37 -4.83
CA ARG A 140 15.40 8.42 -4.52
C ARG A 140 15.87 8.31 -3.07
N SER A 141 17.17 8.52 -2.89
CA SER A 141 17.78 8.76 -1.58
C SER A 141 17.83 10.28 -1.38
N TRP A 142 17.40 10.74 -0.24
CA TRP A 142 17.39 12.17 0.13
C TRP A 142 16.86 13.07 -0.99
N PRO A 143 15.60 12.88 -1.44
CA PRO A 143 15.06 13.62 -2.57
C PRO A 143 14.72 15.07 -2.22
N ASP A 144 14.89 15.96 -3.19
CA ASP A 144 14.30 17.29 -3.12
C ASP A 144 12.77 17.17 -3.04
N TRP A 145 12.16 17.98 -2.19
CA TRP A 145 10.71 18.06 -2.09
C TRP A 145 10.21 19.30 -2.85
N VAL A 146 9.44 19.07 -3.89
CA VAL A 146 8.73 20.11 -4.63
C VAL A 146 7.25 20.03 -4.24
N PRO A 147 6.72 21.01 -3.48
CA PRO A 147 5.33 20.99 -3.05
C PRO A 147 4.37 21.17 -4.22
N PRO A 148 3.14 20.60 -4.15
CA PRO A 148 2.07 20.93 -5.08
C PRO A 148 1.75 22.43 -5.07
N LYS A 149 1.39 22.98 -6.23
CA LYS A 149 1.09 24.42 -6.38
C LYS A 149 -0.03 24.89 -5.43
N GLU A 150 -1.02 24.05 -5.26
CA GLU A 150 -2.18 24.30 -4.37
C GLU A 150 -1.74 24.40 -2.90
N MET A 151 -0.74 23.63 -2.50
CA MET A 151 -0.16 23.67 -1.16
C MET A 151 0.60 24.99 -0.94
N VAL A 152 1.42 25.39 -1.90
CA VAL A 152 2.16 26.67 -1.85
C VAL A 152 1.23 27.87 -1.83
N ALA A 153 0.10 27.79 -2.56
CA ALA A 153 -0.90 28.85 -2.59
C ALA A 153 -1.64 29.01 -1.24
N ARG A 154 -1.86 27.89 -0.55
CA ARG A 154 -2.61 27.86 0.72
C ARG A 154 -1.74 28.19 1.93
N ASP A 155 -0.42 27.89 1.87
CA ASP A 155 0.49 28.04 3.00
C ASP A 155 1.68 28.95 2.65
N PRO A 156 1.64 30.23 3.07
CA PRO A 156 2.74 31.17 2.87
C PRO A 156 4.04 30.73 3.56
N GLY A 157 3.97 29.98 4.68
CA GLY A 157 5.13 29.47 5.39
C GLY A 157 5.93 28.47 4.55
N ILE A 158 5.27 27.65 3.78
CA ILE A 158 5.94 26.76 2.81
C ILE A 158 6.67 27.59 1.75
N ARG A 159 6.00 28.62 1.20
CA ARG A 159 6.60 29.49 0.17
C ARG A 159 7.92 30.11 0.61
N ALA A 160 8.02 30.55 1.87
CA ALA A 160 9.23 31.19 2.41
C ALA A 160 10.43 30.22 2.50
N GLN A 161 10.20 28.92 2.53
CA GLN A 161 11.24 27.88 2.62
C GLN A 161 11.72 27.38 1.25
N LEU A 162 11.07 27.78 0.16
CA LEU A 162 11.40 27.27 -1.16
C LEU A 162 12.61 27.95 -1.76
N VAL A 163 13.59 27.15 -2.13
CA VAL A 163 14.78 27.57 -2.89
C VAL A 163 14.82 26.88 -4.24
N SER A 164 15.75 27.28 -5.09
CA SER A 164 15.97 26.58 -6.37
C SER A 164 16.63 25.24 -6.10
N THR A 165 16.02 24.16 -6.58
CA THR A 165 16.55 22.79 -6.51
C THR A 165 16.72 22.21 -7.92
N SER A 166 17.30 21.03 -8.02
CA SER A 166 17.42 20.31 -9.30
C SER A 166 16.08 20.00 -9.99
N ARG A 167 14.97 20.08 -9.25
CA ARG A 167 13.61 19.74 -9.71
C ARG A 167 12.65 20.93 -9.77
N GLY A 168 13.13 22.13 -9.49
CA GLY A 168 12.33 23.35 -9.43
C GLY A 168 12.38 24.01 -8.06
N LYS A 169 11.47 24.95 -7.78
CA LYS A 169 11.39 25.55 -6.44
C LYS A 169 10.88 24.56 -5.40
N GLY A 170 11.69 24.28 -4.40
CA GLY A 170 11.41 23.25 -3.40
C GLY A 170 12.31 23.34 -2.18
N VAL A 171 12.23 22.35 -1.31
CA VAL A 171 13.15 22.13 -0.20
C VAL A 171 14.20 21.11 -0.65
N PRO A 172 15.49 21.41 -0.56
CA PRO A 172 16.56 20.48 -0.91
C PRO A 172 16.49 19.19 -0.11
N GLY A 173 16.93 18.09 -0.70
CA GLY A 173 17.09 16.81 0.00
C GLY A 173 18.04 16.94 1.18
N GLY A 174 17.66 16.38 2.33
CA GLY A 174 18.46 16.50 3.55
C GLY A 174 17.61 16.32 4.82
N PRO A 175 18.20 16.59 6.00
CA PRO A 175 17.54 16.35 7.29
C PRO A 175 16.23 17.14 7.49
N THR A 176 16.08 18.25 6.79
CA THR A 176 14.90 19.13 6.85
C THR A 176 13.89 18.88 5.74
N SER A 177 14.20 17.97 4.77
CA SER A 177 13.28 17.65 3.69
C SER A 177 12.07 16.87 4.22
N PRO A 178 10.83 17.33 3.95
CA PRO A 178 9.62 16.61 4.37
C PRO A 178 9.52 15.18 3.84
N LEU A 179 10.26 14.84 2.78
CA LEU A 179 10.29 13.47 2.24
C LEU A 179 11.26 12.54 3.00
N GLY A 180 12.03 13.07 3.94
CA GLY A 180 12.96 12.29 4.73
C GLY A 180 14.05 11.59 3.90
N ALA A 181 14.56 10.49 4.43
CA ALA A 181 15.74 9.81 3.91
C ALA A 181 15.53 9.11 2.57
N ARG A 182 14.32 8.69 2.24
CA ARG A 182 13.98 7.94 1.00
C ARG A 182 12.61 8.32 0.49
N ALA A 183 12.44 8.27 -0.84
CA ALA A 183 11.12 8.27 -1.47
C ALA A 183 11.04 7.22 -2.57
N MET A 184 9.90 6.54 -2.63
CA MET A 184 9.50 5.58 -3.65
C MET A 184 8.25 6.10 -4.35
N TYR A 185 8.35 6.26 -5.67
CA TYR A 185 7.35 6.93 -6.50
C TYR A 185 6.41 5.90 -7.11
N LEU A 186 5.12 6.15 -7.02
CA LEU A 186 4.06 5.22 -7.41
C LEU A 186 3.58 5.56 -8.82
N PHE A 187 3.59 4.55 -9.69
CA PHE A 187 3.16 4.67 -11.08
C PHE A 187 1.98 3.72 -11.34
N ALA A 188 0.91 4.23 -11.89
CA ALA A 188 -0.23 3.46 -12.38
C ALA A 188 -0.39 3.74 -13.88
N ASP A 189 -0.65 2.71 -14.69
CA ASP A 189 -0.81 2.78 -16.14
C ASP A 189 0.31 3.57 -16.85
N GLY A 190 1.55 3.36 -16.36
CA GLY A 190 2.75 4.04 -16.89
C GLY A 190 2.90 5.51 -16.50
N ARG A 191 1.99 6.08 -15.72
CA ARG A 191 1.98 7.48 -15.30
C ARG A 191 2.32 7.62 -13.83
N ASP A 192 3.03 8.69 -13.48
CA ASP A 192 3.26 9.08 -12.09
C ASP A 192 1.93 9.48 -11.45
N THR A 193 1.54 8.77 -10.39
CA THR A 193 0.28 9.02 -9.66
C THR A 193 0.32 10.30 -8.81
N GLY A 194 1.49 10.90 -8.60
CA GLY A 194 1.66 11.95 -7.61
C GLY A 194 1.85 11.45 -6.18
N TYR A 195 1.56 10.17 -5.89
CA TYR A 195 1.70 9.59 -4.56
C TYR A 195 3.08 8.94 -4.36
N ARG A 196 3.51 8.94 -3.10
CA ARG A 196 4.84 8.47 -2.69
C ARG A 196 4.72 7.66 -1.39
N ILE A 197 5.62 6.67 -1.24
CA ILE A 197 6.02 6.16 0.07
C ILE A 197 7.33 6.88 0.41
N HIS A 198 7.40 7.55 1.55
CA HIS A 198 8.59 8.35 1.89
C HIS A 198 8.83 8.40 3.41
N GLY A 199 10.02 8.81 3.79
CA GLY A 199 10.36 9.10 5.18
C GLY A 199 9.63 10.35 5.69
N THR A 200 9.93 10.75 6.92
CA THR A 200 9.35 11.98 7.48
C THR A 200 10.30 12.65 8.46
N THR A 201 10.16 13.95 8.62
CA THR A 201 10.73 14.75 9.71
C THR A 201 9.78 14.85 10.91
N GLU A 202 8.55 14.34 10.78
CA GLU A 202 7.44 14.39 11.74
C GLU A 202 6.99 12.96 12.11
N PRO A 203 7.83 12.16 12.83
CA PRO A 203 7.52 10.76 13.11
C PRO A 203 6.26 10.55 13.98
N GLU A 204 5.85 11.57 14.74
CA GLU A 204 4.60 11.58 15.51
C GLU A 204 3.35 11.48 14.63
N THR A 205 3.49 11.72 13.33
CA THR A 205 2.38 11.58 12.35
C THR A 205 2.15 10.13 11.92
N ILE A 206 3.01 9.20 12.32
CA ILE A 206 2.80 7.76 12.05
C ILE A 206 1.64 7.27 12.90
N GLY A 207 0.78 6.46 12.31
CA GLY A 207 -0.48 6.01 12.93
C GLY A 207 -1.63 7.01 12.81
N THR A 208 -1.47 8.10 12.05
CA THR A 208 -2.49 9.15 11.90
C THR A 208 -2.86 9.42 10.44
N ASN A 209 -3.93 10.17 10.22
CA ASN A 209 -4.45 10.58 8.91
C ASN A 209 -4.17 12.07 8.68
N VAL A 210 -2.95 12.45 8.35
CA VAL A 210 -2.53 13.87 8.28
C VAL A 210 -1.95 14.29 6.93
N SER A 211 -1.60 13.34 6.05
CA SER A 211 -0.95 13.69 4.78
C SER A 211 -1.95 14.16 3.71
N SER A 212 -1.43 14.73 2.64
CA SER A 212 -2.20 15.05 1.42
C SER A 212 -2.24 13.85 0.45
N GLY A 213 -2.17 12.61 0.98
CA GLY A 213 -2.29 11.37 0.22
C GLY A 213 -1.03 10.50 0.19
N CYS A 214 0.15 11.06 0.44
CA CYS A 214 1.38 10.28 0.51
C CYS A 214 1.42 9.37 1.77
N ILE A 215 2.21 8.31 1.68
CA ILE A 215 2.39 7.32 2.74
C ILE A 215 3.71 7.67 3.46
N ARG A 216 3.59 8.15 4.70
CA ARG A 216 4.74 8.53 5.54
C ARG A 216 5.24 7.35 6.35
N MET A 217 6.55 7.22 6.52
CA MET A 217 7.21 6.21 7.35
C MET A 217 8.28 6.86 8.23
N VAL A 218 8.59 6.25 9.37
CA VAL A 218 9.83 6.56 10.11
C VAL A 218 11.04 6.40 9.18
N ASN A 219 12.04 7.24 9.29
CA ASN A 219 13.20 7.21 8.38
C ASN A 219 13.95 5.87 8.38
N GLN A 220 14.11 5.23 9.52
CA GLN A 220 14.72 3.90 9.62
C GLN A 220 13.89 2.83 8.90
N ASP A 221 12.57 2.96 8.94
CA ASP A 221 11.68 2.00 8.31
C ASP A 221 11.60 2.18 6.79
N VAL A 222 11.59 3.42 6.30
CA VAL A 222 11.62 3.64 4.85
C VAL A 222 12.98 3.26 4.25
N ILE A 223 14.09 3.42 4.96
CA ILE A 223 15.41 2.93 4.54
C ILE A 223 15.38 1.40 4.41
N HIS A 224 14.87 0.71 5.43
CA HIS A 224 14.75 -0.74 5.43
C HIS A 224 13.87 -1.25 4.28
N LEU A 225 12.69 -0.68 4.07
CA LEU A 225 11.81 -1.03 2.95
C LEU A 225 12.48 -0.75 1.59
N TYR A 226 13.15 0.41 1.48
CA TYR A 226 13.86 0.79 0.27
C TYR A 226 14.96 -0.21 -0.12
N GLN A 227 15.71 -0.73 0.86
CA GLN A 227 16.73 -1.75 0.62
C GLN A 227 16.13 -3.05 0.12
N ARG A 228 15.01 -3.50 0.69
CA ARG A 228 14.28 -4.70 0.23
C ARG A 228 13.70 -4.52 -1.17
N ALA A 229 13.28 -3.32 -1.48
CA ALA A 229 12.73 -2.98 -2.80
C ALA A 229 13.80 -2.89 -3.91
N ARG A 230 15.10 -2.77 -3.58
CA ARG A 230 16.18 -2.52 -4.56
C ARG A 230 16.33 -3.60 -5.62
N GLY A 231 16.14 -4.85 -5.26
CA GLY A 231 16.30 -6.01 -6.15
C GLY A 231 15.12 -6.24 -7.11
N ASN A 232 14.04 -5.46 -6.99
CA ASN A 232 12.83 -5.68 -7.78
C ASN A 232 12.39 -4.40 -8.51
N PRO A 233 12.87 -4.18 -9.75
CA PRO A 233 12.39 -3.08 -10.58
C PRO A 233 10.92 -3.30 -10.94
N GLY A 234 10.08 -2.28 -10.72
CA GLY A 234 8.63 -2.40 -10.95
C GLY A 234 7.89 -3.15 -9.86
N LEU A 235 8.43 -3.14 -8.64
CA LEU A 235 7.82 -3.72 -7.44
C LEU A 235 6.33 -3.36 -7.38
N ARG A 236 5.50 -4.39 -7.30
CA ARG A 236 4.04 -4.22 -7.18
C ARG A 236 3.68 -3.61 -5.84
N LEU A 237 2.77 -2.65 -5.90
CA LEU A 237 2.16 -2.05 -4.73
C LEU A 237 0.64 -2.13 -4.85
N VAL A 238 0.00 -2.46 -3.76
CA VAL A 238 -1.46 -2.45 -3.61
C VAL A 238 -1.82 -1.51 -2.47
N VAL A 239 -2.68 -0.55 -2.72
CA VAL A 239 -3.29 0.29 -1.68
C VAL A 239 -4.74 -0.14 -1.55
N THR A 240 -5.11 -0.65 -0.39
CA THR A 240 -6.49 -1.09 -0.15
C THR A 240 -7.40 0.13 0.00
N THR A 241 -8.64 -0.01 -0.43
CA THR A 241 -9.63 1.07 -0.26
C THR A 241 -9.88 1.27 1.24
N PRO A 242 -9.81 2.50 1.76
CA PRO A 242 -10.38 2.79 3.07
C PRO A 242 -11.88 2.49 2.99
N HIS A 243 -12.40 1.73 3.95
CA HIS A 243 -13.85 1.57 4.06
C HIS A 243 -14.41 2.84 4.71
N PRO A 244 -15.57 3.36 4.25
CA PRO A 244 -16.25 4.47 4.90
C PRO A 244 -16.62 4.15 6.35
#